data_2ef6013f73bd0b317f557447dd51e577
#
_entry.id   2ef6013f73bd0b317f557447dd51e577
#
_cell.length_a   1.000
_cell.length_b   1.000
_cell.length_c   1.000
_cell.angle_alpha   90.00
_cell.angle_beta   90.00
_cell.angle_gamma   90.00
#
_symmetry.space_group_name_H-M   'P 1'
#
loop_
_entity.id
_entity.type
_entity.pdbx_description
1 polymer ?
#
loop_
_entity_poly.entity_id
_entity_poly.type
_entity_poly.pdbx_seq_one_letter_code
_entity_poly.pdbx_strand_id
1 'polypeptide(L)'
;MQARLQAIADGVDGTFGLVVADLAGQHRFEVNADRQFTQASCIKTPILLEVLKQAHDGKLQLADRRWVEKQDKTGGSGILAELGDRTVELSIDDLCVLMIVMSDNTATNMLIDQIGMENVTATMASLGCEQTVLRRRMMDTAAAARGEENLSTPADAARILRLLHEGTFVNREVSNHALSILRKLKSGAIRSTVPQSVSVAFKPGELPGLLTEWALVELPERPYIVVVMGTYNPRSSTDDDLDAAMKQVGKEAYKFFKGRK
;
A
#
# COMPACT_ATOMS: atom_id res chain seq x y z
N MET A 1 -11.24 10.87 -19.95
CA MET A 1 -10.58 10.00 -18.95
C MET A 1 -11.62 9.31 -18.07
N GLN A 2 -12.48 10.05 -17.37
CA GLN A 2 -13.49 9.49 -16.44
C GLN A 2 -14.33 8.35 -17.05
N ALA A 3 -14.94 8.57 -18.24
CA ALA A 3 -15.76 7.53 -18.88
C ALA A 3 -15.00 6.23 -19.22
N ARG A 4 -13.71 6.32 -19.53
CA ARG A 4 -12.87 5.13 -19.77
C ARG A 4 -12.60 4.36 -18.49
N LEU A 5 -12.28 5.05 -17.40
CA LEU A 5 -12.05 4.43 -16.10
C LEU A 5 -13.33 3.78 -15.57
N GLN A 6 -14.48 4.44 -15.78
CA GLN A 6 -15.78 3.86 -15.44
C GLN A 6 -16.04 2.57 -16.24
N ALA A 7 -15.81 2.59 -17.55
CA ALA A 7 -16.01 1.39 -18.40
C ALA A 7 -15.09 0.22 -17.98
N ILE A 8 -13.85 0.50 -17.53
CA ILE A 8 -12.97 -0.54 -16.99
C ILE A 8 -13.57 -1.13 -15.70
N ALA A 9 -14.02 -0.26 -14.80
CA ALA A 9 -14.61 -0.69 -13.53
C ALA A 9 -15.91 -1.50 -13.73
N ASP A 10 -16.76 -1.07 -14.66
CA ASP A 10 -18.03 -1.75 -15.01
C ASP A 10 -17.79 -3.12 -15.65
N GLY A 11 -16.62 -3.33 -16.26
CA GLY A 11 -16.22 -4.62 -16.85
C GLY A 11 -15.71 -5.65 -15.84
N VAL A 12 -15.47 -5.29 -14.59
CA VAL A 12 -15.04 -6.21 -13.54
C VAL A 12 -16.25 -6.92 -12.93
N ASP A 13 -16.25 -8.26 -13.01
CA ASP A 13 -17.27 -9.07 -12.32
C ASP A 13 -17.01 -9.13 -10.81
N GLY A 14 -17.28 -8.02 -10.15
CA GLY A 14 -17.01 -7.84 -8.74
C GLY A 14 -17.20 -6.39 -8.29
N THR A 15 -16.34 -5.94 -7.40
CA THR A 15 -16.31 -4.53 -6.99
C THR A 15 -14.97 -3.92 -7.31
N PHE A 16 -14.98 -2.77 -7.99
CA PHE A 16 -13.76 -2.07 -8.37
C PHE A 16 -13.82 -0.60 -7.91
N GLY A 17 -12.78 -0.15 -7.26
CA GLY A 17 -12.63 1.22 -6.79
C GLY A 17 -11.28 1.79 -7.21
N LEU A 18 -11.25 3.06 -7.59
CA LEU A 18 -10.02 3.73 -7.99
C LEU A 18 -10.02 5.23 -7.73
N VAL A 19 -8.82 5.78 -7.61
CA VAL A 19 -8.52 7.20 -7.75
C VAL A 19 -7.33 7.36 -8.68
N VAL A 20 -7.47 8.22 -9.69
CA VAL A 20 -6.39 8.67 -10.55
C VAL A 20 -6.35 10.20 -10.47
N ALA A 21 -5.27 10.78 -9.93
CA ALA A 21 -5.20 12.22 -9.70
C ALA A 21 -3.79 12.77 -9.94
N ASP A 22 -3.68 13.95 -10.53
CA ASP A 22 -2.43 14.69 -10.51
C ASP A 22 -2.17 15.34 -9.15
N LEU A 23 -0.94 15.73 -8.92
CA LEU A 23 -0.54 16.40 -7.68
C LEU A 23 -0.66 17.92 -7.74
N ALA A 24 -0.91 18.47 -8.94
CA ALA A 24 -1.22 19.88 -9.14
C ALA A 24 -2.68 20.25 -8.83
N GLY A 25 -3.54 19.25 -8.56
CA GLY A 25 -4.95 19.45 -8.21
C GLY A 25 -5.86 19.81 -9.39
N GLN A 26 -5.38 19.64 -10.64
CA GLN A 26 -6.13 19.99 -11.85
C GLN A 26 -7.02 18.84 -12.34
N HIS A 27 -6.65 17.60 -12.07
CA HIS A 27 -7.33 16.41 -12.56
C HIS A 27 -7.47 15.38 -11.44
N ARG A 28 -8.71 14.97 -11.22
CA ARG A 28 -9.06 13.87 -10.32
C ARG A 28 -10.19 13.06 -10.94
N PHE A 29 -9.98 11.77 -11.11
CA PHE A 29 -10.92 10.80 -11.67
C PHE A 29 -11.15 9.70 -10.65
N GLU A 30 -12.40 9.31 -10.43
CA GLU A 30 -12.78 8.44 -9.33
C GLU A 30 -13.86 7.45 -9.75
N VAL A 31 -13.77 6.24 -9.21
CA VAL A 31 -14.85 5.25 -9.20
C VAL A 31 -14.87 4.62 -7.83
N ASN A 32 -16.02 4.61 -7.15
CA ASN A 32 -16.17 4.04 -5.80
C ASN A 32 -15.08 4.51 -4.81
N ALA A 33 -14.68 5.79 -4.90
CA ALA A 33 -13.52 6.32 -4.18
C ALA A 33 -13.64 6.22 -2.66
N ASP A 34 -14.86 6.34 -2.11
CA ASP A 34 -15.14 6.30 -0.67
C ASP A 34 -15.58 4.91 -0.18
N ARG A 35 -15.65 3.93 -1.09
CA ARG A 35 -15.99 2.56 -0.71
C ARG A 35 -14.81 1.90 0.00
N GLN A 36 -15.07 1.25 1.14
CA GLN A 36 -14.07 0.47 1.86
C GLN A 36 -13.77 -0.86 1.15
N PHE A 37 -12.48 -1.19 1.11
CA PHE A 37 -11.94 -2.45 0.62
C PHE A 37 -10.99 -3.04 1.66
N THR A 38 -10.95 -4.36 1.76
CA THR A 38 -9.86 -5.07 2.43
C THR A 38 -8.56 -4.77 1.72
N GLN A 39 -7.50 -4.46 2.48
CA GLN A 39 -6.27 -3.89 1.91
C GLN A 39 -5.19 -4.91 1.57
N ALA A 40 -5.35 -6.16 2.02
CA ALA A 40 -4.25 -7.10 1.90
C ALA A 40 -2.92 -6.44 2.37
N SER A 41 -1.85 -6.58 1.59
CA SER A 41 -0.54 -6.01 1.96
C SER A 41 -0.41 -4.50 1.71
N CYS A 42 -1.39 -3.81 1.12
CA CYS A 42 -1.34 -2.34 1.03
C CYS A 42 -1.43 -1.66 2.41
N ILE A 43 -2.03 -2.31 3.40
CA ILE A 43 -2.06 -1.82 4.80
C ILE A 43 -0.65 -1.65 5.40
N LYS A 44 0.38 -2.26 4.83
CA LYS A 44 1.77 -2.10 5.25
C LYS A 44 2.31 -0.69 5.01
N THR A 45 1.68 0.09 4.12
CA THR A 45 2.00 1.51 3.96
C THR A 45 1.64 2.32 5.21
N PRO A 46 0.41 2.31 5.74
CA PRO A 46 0.10 2.91 7.04
C PRO A 46 0.99 2.44 8.21
N ILE A 47 1.33 1.15 8.25
CA ILE A 47 2.24 0.60 9.28
C ILE A 47 3.62 1.24 9.17
N LEU A 48 4.20 1.32 7.96
CA LEU A 48 5.47 2.01 7.70
C LEU A 48 5.42 3.46 8.21
N LEU A 49 4.34 4.16 7.92
CA LEU A 49 4.18 5.55 8.32
C LEU A 49 4.16 5.71 9.84
N GLU A 50 3.47 4.83 10.55
CA GLU A 50 3.44 4.87 12.01
C GLU A 50 4.81 4.57 12.62
N VAL A 51 5.56 3.59 12.08
CA VAL A 51 6.94 3.32 12.53
C VAL A 51 7.80 4.57 12.39
N LEU A 52 7.80 5.21 11.21
CA LEU A 52 8.62 6.39 10.95
C LEU A 52 8.18 7.60 11.80
N LYS A 53 6.88 7.76 12.05
CA LYS A 53 6.35 8.78 12.95
C LYS A 53 6.84 8.55 14.38
N GLN A 54 6.71 7.32 14.91
CA GLN A 54 7.18 7.02 16.27
C GLN A 54 8.69 7.17 16.41
N ALA A 55 9.46 6.88 15.36
CA ALA A 55 10.90 7.15 15.34
C ALA A 55 11.19 8.66 15.42
N HIS A 56 10.47 9.47 14.65
CA HIS A 56 10.57 10.93 14.72
C HIS A 56 10.20 11.48 16.10
N ASP A 57 9.14 10.92 16.71
CA ASP A 57 8.66 11.30 18.05
C ASP A 57 9.60 10.81 19.18
N GLY A 58 10.69 10.10 18.85
CA GLY A 58 11.68 9.58 19.82
C GLY A 58 11.20 8.37 20.63
N LYS A 59 10.09 7.71 20.23
CA LYS A 59 9.52 6.53 20.91
C LYS A 59 10.25 5.23 20.59
N LEU A 60 10.95 5.18 19.47
CA LEU A 60 11.81 4.08 19.04
C LEU A 60 12.99 4.63 18.23
N GLN A 61 14.01 3.79 18.01
CA GLN A 61 15.13 4.13 17.12
C GLN A 61 15.13 3.20 15.92
N LEU A 62 15.23 3.74 14.70
CA LEU A 62 15.26 2.92 13.48
C LEU A 62 16.47 1.97 13.44
N ALA A 63 17.56 2.35 14.11
CA ALA A 63 18.78 1.53 14.24
C ALA A 63 18.67 0.43 15.29
N ASP A 64 17.65 0.43 16.15
CA ASP A 64 17.45 -0.62 17.14
C ASP A 64 17.31 -1.97 16.47
N ARG A 65 18.01 -2.97 16.98
CA ARG A 65 18.07 -4.30 16.41
C ARG A 65 17.16 -5.29 17.13
N ARG A 66 16.59 -6.21 16.37
CA ARG A 66 15.73 -7.27 16.86
C ARG A 66 16.16 -8.61 16.25
N TRP A 67 16.30 -9.63 17.09
CA TRP A 67 16.39 -11.00 16.64
C TRP A 67 15.06 -11.46 16.08
N VAL A 68 15.10 -12.20 14.97
CA VAL A 68 13.92 -12.93 14.48
C VAL A 68 13.86 -14.27 15.20
N GLU A 69 12.90 -14.39 16.09
CA GLU A 69 12.73 -15.58 16.93
C GLU A 69 11.59 -16.47 16.44
N LYS A 70 11.57 -17.72 16.91
CA LYS A 70 10.57 -18.71 16.47
C LYS A 70 9.11 -18.22 16.66
N GLN A 71 8.83 -17.50 17.75
CA GLN A 71 7.49 -16.97 18.03
C GLN A 71 7.08 -15.84 17.11
N ASP A 72 8.01 -15.14 16.47
CA ASP A 72 7.72 -14.03 15.55
C ASP A 72 7.27 -14.52 14.17
N LYS A 73 7.64 -15.78 13.84
CA LYS A 73 7.50 -16.33 12.51
C LYS A 73 6.05 -16.41 12.08
N THR A 74 5.76 -15.74 10.98
CA THR A 74 4.42 -15.66 10.38
C THR A 74 4.54 -16.04 8.91
N GLY A 75 3.85 -17.08 8.49
CA GLY A 75 3.85 -17.59 7.12
C GLY A 75 3.19 -16.66 6.11
N GLY A 76 3.01 -17.16 4.90
CA GLY A 76 2.48 -16.41 3.76
C GLY A 76 3.60 -15.71 2.99
N SER A 77 3.60 -14.39 2.92
CA SER A 77 4.61 -13.63 2.16
C SER A 77 5.84 -13.34 2.98
N GLY A 78 6.99 -13.28 2.32
CA GLY A 78 8.27 -12.91 2.91
C GLY A 78 9.24 -14.07 3.01
N ILE A 79 10.39 -13.85 3.65
CA ILE A 79 11.45 -14.84 3.79
C ILE A 79 11.79 -15.14 5.25
N LEU A 80 11.48 -14.24 6.19
CA LEU A 80 11.93 -14.38 7.57
C LEU A 80 11.33 -15.63 8.27
N ALA A 81 10.13 -16.04 7.87
CA ALA A 81 9.53 -17.28 8.40
C ALA A 81 10.33 -18.54 8.07
N GLU A 82 11.08 -18.53 6.95
CA GLU A 82 11.84 -19.68 6.45
C GLU A 82 13.24 -19.79 7.09
N LEU A 83 13.74 -18.72 7.72
CA LEU A 83 15.07 -18.71 8.32
C LEU A 83 15.09 -19.48 9.66
N GLY A 84 16.27 -19.85 10.14
CA GLY A 84 16.46 -20.49 11.46
C GLY A 84 16.01 -19.59 12.62
N ASP A 85 15.83 -20.17 13.80
CA ASP A 85 15.57 -19.43 15.02
C ASP A 85 16.81 -18.61 15.41
N ARG A 86 16.64 -17.30 15.66
CA ARG A 86 17.73 -16.38 16.05
C ARG A 86 18.96 -16.44 15.14
N THR A 87 18.77 -16.68 13.83
CA THR A 87 19.86 -16.71 12.86
C THR A 87 20.12 -15.34 12.23
N VAL A 88 19.18 -14.41 12.34
CA VAL A 88 19.29 -13.06 11.79
C VAL A 88 18.81 -12.04 12.81
N GLU A 89 19.57 -10.95 12.90
CA GLU A 89 19.23 -9.76 13.67
C GLU A 89 19.14 -8.55 12.74
N LEU A 90 17.98 -7.88 12.74
CA LEU A 90 17.66 -6.79 11.81
C LEU A 90 17.37 -5.52 12.58
N SER A 91 17.71 -4.37 11.96
CA SER A 91 17.24 -3.08 12.45
C SER A 91 15.73 -2.90 12.21
N ILE A 92 15.11 -2.00 12.93
CA ILE A 92 13.71 -1.60 12.67
C ILE A 92 13.57 -1.09 11.23
N ASP A 93 14.55 -0.36 10.71
CA ASP A 93 14.54 0.11 9.32
C ASP A 93 14.64 -1.06 8.32
N ASP A 94 15.49 -2.06 8.57
CA ASP A 94 15.57 -3.28 7.74
C ASP A 94 14.23 -4.04 7.74
N LEU A 95 13.56 -4.12 8.89
CA LEU A 95 12.22 -4.72 8.97
C LEU A 95 11.21 -3.93 8.14
N CYS A 96 11.26 -2.59 8.13
CA CYS A 96 10.43 -1.76 7.26
C CYS A 96 10.69 -2.05 5.77
N VAL A 97 11.96 -2.21 5.39
CA VAL A 97 12.34 -2.56 4.01
C VAL A 97 11.77 -3.93 3.63
N LEU A 98 11.95 -4.96 4.46
CA LEU A 98 11.42 -6.30 4.18
C LEU A 98 9.89 -6.33 4.12
N MET A 99 9.22 -5.63 5.03
CA MET A 99 7.77 -5.47 5.04
C MET A 99 7.25 -4.90 3.71
N ILE A 100 7.92 -3.92 3.14
CA ILE A 100 7.45 -3.25 1.91
C ILE A 100 7.92 -4.01 0.65
N VAL A 101 9.19 -4.41 0.57
CA VAL A 101 9.78 -4.99 -0.65
C VAL A 101 9.36 -6.44 -0.84
N MET A 102 9.52 -7.26 0.19
CA MET A 102 9.18 -8.68 0.17
C MET A 102 7.76 -8.96 0.65
N SER A 103 7.05 -7.92 1.05
CA SER A 103 5.75 -8.05 1.73
C SER A 103 5.83 -9.00 2.94
N ASP A 104 6.97 -9.03 3.66
CA ASP A 104 7.26 -10.00 4.71
C ASP A 104 6.28 -9.86 5.89
N ASN A 105 5.52 -10.92 6.18
CA ASN A 105 4.52 -10.94 7.23
C ASN A 105 5.14 -11.04 8.63
N THR A 106 6.27 -11.71 8.77
CA THR A 106 7.02 -11.75 10.03
C THR A 106 7.50 -10.36 10.40
N ALA A 107 8.21 -9.69 9.47
CA ALA A 107 8.64 -8.30 9.68
C ALA A 107 7.46 -7.38 10.02
N THR A 108 6.32 -7.56 9.31
CA THR A 108 5.13 -6.76 9.55
C THR A 108 4.59 -6.92 10.96
N ASN A 109 4.45 -8.17 11.43
CA ASN A 109 3.90 -8.45 12.76
C ASN A 109 4.85 -8.00 13.87
N MET A 110 6.17 -8.17 13.70
CA MET A 110 7.17 -7.63 14.64
C MET A 110 7.07 -6.10 14.76
N LEU A 111 6.85 -5.39 13.65
CA LEU A 111 6.66 -3.95 13.64
C LEU A 111 5.32 -3.56 14.30
N ILE A 112 4.23 -4.27 14.03
CA ILE A 112 2.93 -4.05 14.68
C ILE A 112 3.05 -4.17 16.20
N ASP A 113 3.75 -5.21 16.68
CA ASP A 113 3.97 -5.41 18.13
C ASP A 113 4.77 -4.28 18.76
N GLN A 114 5.68 -3.67 18.00
CA GLN A 114 6.50 -2.56 18.46
C GLN A 114 5.70 -1.24 18.56
N ILE A 115 4.82 -0.98 17.58
CA ILE A 115 4.15 0.33 17.43
C ILE A 115 2.71 0.37 17.96
N GLY A 116 2.03 -0.80 18.10
CA GLY A 116 0.60 -0.90 18.43
C GLY A 116 -0.33 -0.68 17.23
N MET A 117 -1.33 -1.56 17.05
CA MET A 117 -2.30 -1.46 15.95
C MET A 117 -3.17 -0.21 16.04
N GLU A 118 -3.58 0.14 17.26
CA GLU A 118 -4.41 1.32 17.54
C GLU A 118 -3.72 2.63 17.15
N ASN A 119 -2.40 2.71 17.29
CA ASN A 119 -1.62 3.89 16.91
C ASN A 119 -1.61 4.09 15.39
N VAL A 120 -1.55 3.00 14.60
CA VAL A 120 -1.66 3.08 13.13
C VAL A 120 -3.01 3.69 12.75
N THR A 121 -4.11 3.18 13.31
CA THR A 121 -5.46 3.68 13.04
C THR A 121 -5.62 5.14 13.49
N ALA A 122 -5.14 5.49 14.69
CA ALA A 122 -5.21 6.86 15.21
C ALA A 122 -4.41 7.85 14.34
N THR A 123 -3.23 7.46 13.87
CA THR A 123 -2.43 8.28 12.96
C THR A 123 -3.16 8.49 11.64
N MET A 124 -3.73 7.45 11.04
CA MET A 124 -4.50 7.61 9.80
C MET A 124 -5.70 8.55 9.99
N ALA A 125 -6.45 8.40 11.08
CA ALA A 125 -7.56 9.29 11.41
C ALA A 125 -7.11 10.75 11.56
N SER A 126 -5.96 11.00 12.21
CA SER A 126 -5.41 12.37 12.36
C SER A 126 -5.03 13.03 11.03
N LEU A 127 -4.78 12.24 10.00
CA LEU A 127 -4.52 12.70 8.63
C LEU A 127 -5.81 12.90 7.81
N GLY A 128 -7.00 12.68 8.40
CA GLY A 128 -8.29 12.70 7.72
C GLY A 128 -8.52 11.47 6.83
N CYS A 129 -7.89 10.33 7.18
CA CYS A 129 -8.04 9.04 6.52
C CYS A 129 -8.77 8.06 7.48
N GLU A 130 -9.99 8.43 7.87
CA GLU A 130 -10.76 7.73 8.93
C GLU A 130 -11.20 6.33 8.52
N GLN A 131 -11.25 6.05 7.22
CA GLN A 131 -11.64 4.74 6.69
C GLN A 131 -10.45 3.78 6.57
N THR A 132 -9.23 4.24 6.88
CA THR A 132 -8.01 3.44 6.90
C THR A 132 -7.75 2.92 8.32
N VAL A 133 -8.01 1.64 8.52
CA VAL A 133 -7.96 1.01 9.86
C VAL A 133 -7.16 -0.29 9.84
N LEU A 134 -6.30 -0.48 10.84
CA LEU A 134 -5.59 -1.72 11.12
C LEU A 134 -6.29 -2.45 12.27
N ARG A 135 -6.93 -3.59 12.00
CA ARG A 135 -7.75 -4.34 12.96
C ARG A 135 -7.19 -5.72 13.32
N ARG A 136 -6.27 -6.25 12.50
CA ARG A 136 -5.69 -7.57 12.73
C ARG A 136 -4.24 -7.63 12.27
N ARG A 137 -3.50 -8.56 12.88
CA ARG A 137 -2.16 -8.92 12.42
C ARG A 137 -2.22 -9.65 11.07
N MET A 138 -1.06 -9.75 10.43
CA MET A 138 -0.94 -10.58 9.22
C MET A 138 -1.17 -12.04 9.57
N MET A 139 -1.89 -12.75 8.72
CA MET A 139 -2.27 -14.16 8.86
C MET A 139 -3.15 -14.50 10.07
N ASP A 140 -3.73 -13.53 10.77
CA ASP A 140 -4.77 -13.79 11.78
C ASP A 140 -6.09 -14.11 11.09
N THR A 141 -6.23 -15.40 10.72
CA THR A 141 -7.43 -15.92 10.04
C THR A 141 -8.65 -15.97 10.96
N ALA A 142 -8.44 -16.07 12.28
CA ALA A 142 -9.51 -16.06 13.25
C ALA A 142 -10.15 -14.66 13.34
N ALA A 143 -9.37 -13.60 13.38
CA ALA A 143 -9.86 -12.23 13.31
C ALA A 143 -10.57 -11.95 11.97
N ALA A 144 -9.98 -12.39 10.85
CA ALA A 144 -10.61 -12.27 9.53
C ALA A 144 -11.97 -12.96 9.47
N ALA A 145 -12.11 -14.16 10.05
CA ALA A 145 -13.38 -14.90 10.11
C ALA A 145 -14.46 -14.17 10.95
N ARG A 146 -14.06 -13.29 11.89
CA ARG A 146 -14.97 -12.41 12.63
C ARG A 146 -15.28 -11.10 11.91
N GLY A 147 -14.75 -10.89 10.68
CA GLY A 147 -14.90 -9.65 9.92
C GLY A 147 -13.99 -8.51 10.37
N GLU A 148 -12.97 -8.79 11.19
CA GLU A 148 -11.98 -7.82 11.65
C GLU A 148 -10.92 -7.63 10.57
N GLU A 149 -11.29 -6.99 9.46
CA GLU A 149 -10.40 -6.78 8.30
C GLU A 149 -9.64 -5.46 8.38
N ASN A 150 -8.45 -5.45 7.80
CA ASN A 150 -7.66 -4.25 7.57
C ASN A 150 -8.22 -3.51 6.36
N LEU A 151 -8.77 -2.33 6.55
CA LEU A 151 -9.57 -1.61 5.57
C LEU A 151 -8.94 -0.28 5.16
N SER A 152 -9.27 0.18 3.96
CA SER A 152 -9.07 1.54 3.48
C SER A 152 -10.01 1.84 2.32
N THR A 153 -10.00 3.08 1.85
CA THR A 153 -10.69 3.52 0.64
C THR A 153 -9.68 4.01 -0.40
N PRO A 154 -10.02 4.01 -1.69
CA PRO A 154 -9.18 4.66 -2.72
C PRO A 154 -8.90 6.14 -2.41
N ALA A 155 -9.87 6.86 -1.82
CA ALA A 155 -9.73 8.27 -1.46
C ALA A 155 -8.70 8.47 -0.34
N ASP A 156 -8.76 7.69 0.74
CA ASP A 156 -7.80 7.74 1.85
C ASP A 156 -6.39 7.41 1.37
N ALA A 157 -6.24 6.32 0.60
CA ALA A 157 -4.96 5.90 0.04
C ALA A 157 -4.33 7.00 -0.85
N ALA A 158 -5.14 7.63 -1.69
CA ALA A 158 -4.68 8.74 -2.53
C ALA A 158 -4.28 9.97 -1.69
N ARG A 159 -5.00 10.26 -0.61
CA ARG A 159 -4.65 11.31 0.34
C ARG A 159 -3.31 11.03 1.02
N ILE A 160 -3.09 9.82 1.49
CA ILE A 160 -1.82 9.40 2.12
C ILE A 160 -0.64 9.61 1.15
N LEU A 161 -0.76 9.14 -0.10
CA LEU A 161 0.28 9.30 -1.11
C LEU A 161 0.54 10.78 -1.45
N ARG A 162 -0.49 11.61 -1.46
CA ARG A 162 -0.37 13.07 -1.64
C ARG A 162 0.43 13.71 -0.51
N LEU A 163 0.10 13.42 0.75
CA LEU A 163 0.82 13.94 1.93
C LEU A 163 2.31 13.57 1.89
N LEU A 164 2.63 12.34 1.46
CA LEU A 164 4.01 11.90 1.29
C LEU A 164 4.74 12.71 0.21
N HIS A 165 4.11 12.92 -0.95
CA HIS A 165 4.69 13.70 -2.03
C HIS A 165 4.92 15.16 -1.63
N GLU A 166 3.95 15.78 -0.99
CA GLU A 166 4.02 17.16 -0.50
C GLU A 166 5.05 17.33 0.63
N GLY A 167 5.47 16.22 1.27
CA GLY A 167 6.38 16.24 2.41
C GLY A 167 5.73 16.77 3.69
N THR A 168 4.41 16.57 3.81
CA THR A 168 3.58 17.07 4.92
C THR A 168 3.17 15.97 5.90
N PHE A 169 3.47 14.69 5.60
CA PHE A 169 3.39 13.65 6.61
C PHE A 169 4.54 13.83 7.61
N VAL A 170 4.20 14.22 8.86
CA VAL A 170 5.13 14.62 9.91
C VAL A 170 6.01 15.80 9.44
N ASN A 171 6.96 15.52 8.56
CA ASN A 171 7.82 16.50 7.89
C ASN A 171 8.39 15.91 6.57
N ARG A 172 9.15 16.73 5.84
CA ARG A 172 9.73 16.33 4.55
C ARG A 172 10.76 15.20 4.65
N GLU A 173 11.53 15.15 5.72
CA GLU A 173 12.54 14.10 5.93
C GLU A 173 11.86 12.73 6.12
N VAL A 174 10.88 12.65 7.02
CA VAL A 174 10.09 11.43 7.28
C VAL A 174 9.34 10.99 6.02
N SER A 175 8.70 11.92 5.32
CA SER A 175 8.01 11.64 4.05
C SER A 175 8.97 11.09 2.99
N ASN A 176 10.15 11.67 2.86
CA ASN A 176 11.17 11.19 1.90
C ASN A 176 11.70 9.81 2.28
N HIS A 177 11.87 9.51 3.57
CA HIS A 177 12.28 8.19 4.02
C HIS A 177 11.21 7.14 3.64
N ALA A 178 9.94 7.39 3.93
CA ALA A 178 8.85 6.52 3.51
C ALA A 178 8.85 6.27 1.99
N LEU A 179 8.96 7.34 1.20
CA LEU A 179 9.02 7.25 -0.26
C LEU A 179 10.26 6.48 -0.74
N SER A 180 11.42 6.61 -0.06
CA SER A 180 12.64 5.88 -0.43
C SER A 180 12.45 4.37 -0.31
N ILE A 181 11.72 3.91 0.71
CA ILE A 181 11.39 2.49 0.91
C ILE A 181 10.33 2.04 -0.11
N LEU A 182 9.28 2.85 -0.34
CA LEU A 182 8.21 2.55 -1.30
C LEU A 182 8.71 2.51 -2.76
N ARG A 183 9.79 3.21 -3.12
CA ARG A 183 10.43 3.19 -4.45
C ARG A 183 11.25 1.93 -4.72
N LYS A 184 11.64 1.18 -3.70
CA LYS A 184 12.45 -0.04 -3.89
C LYS A 184 11.73 -1.03 -4.81
N LEU A 185 12.53 -1.72 -5.65
CA LEU A 185 12.01 -2.60 -6.70
C LEU A 185 11.18 -3.77 -6.15
N LYS A 186 10.02 -3.96 -6.72
CA LYS A 186 9.09 -5.07 -6.51
C LYS A 186 8.13 -5.18 -7.70
N SER A 187 7.28 -6.18 -7.74
CA SER A 187 6.26 -6.35 -8.78
C SER A 187 4.97 -5.58 -8.43
N GLY A 188 4.22 -5.14 -9.44
CA GLY A 188 2.93 -4.50 -9.29
C GLY A 188 2.24 -4.29 -10.64
N ALA A 189 0.91 -4.31 -10.66
CA ALA A 189 0.10 -4.12 -11.85
C ALA A 189 0.32 -2.73 -12.46
N ILE A 190 0.15 -1.67 -11.65
CA ILE A 190 0.35 -0.27 -12.08
C ILE A 190 1.81 -0.04 -12.44
N ARG A 191 2.75 -0.52 -11.58
CA ARG A 191 4.19 -0.39 -11.86
C ARG A 191 4.57 -0.95 -13.22
N SER A 192 3.97 -2.07 -13.64
CA SER A 192 4.26 -2.73 -14.92
C SER A 192 3.86 -1.92 -16.14
N THR A 193 2.98 -0.94 -15.99
CA THR A 193 2.46 -0.07 -17.08
C THR A 193 3.28 1.20 -17.28
N VAL A 194 4.24 1.45 -16.41
CA VAL A 194 5.09 2.65 -16.41
C VAL A 194 6.52 2.25 -16.81
N PRO A 195 7.19 2.99 -17.73
CA PRO A 195 8.57 2.70 -18.10
C PRO A 195 9.52 2.60 -16.89
N GLN A 196 10.54 1.76 -16.99
CA GLN A 196 11.50 1.58 -15.89
C GLN A 196 12.29 2.85 -15.54
N SER A 197 12.42 3.78 -16.49
CA SER A 197 13.06 5.07 -16.29
C SER A 197 12.26 6.05 -15.44
N VAL A 198 10.97 5.76 -15.19
CA VAL A 198 10.10 6.56 -14.32
C VAL A 198 10.04 5.91 -12.94
N SER A 199 10.36 6.71 -11.92
CA SER A 199 10.26 6.27 -10.52
C SER A 199 8.80 6.09 -10.11
N VAL A 200 8.54 5.03 -9.33
CA VAL A 200 7.21 4.78 -8.76
C VAL A 200 7.38 4.36 -7.30
N ALA A 201 6.78 5.10 -6.40
CA ALA A 201 6.64 4.70 -5.01
C ALA A 201 5.31 3.96 -4.85
N PHE A 202 5.34 2.67 -4.50
CA PHE A 202 4.12 1.87 -4.54
C PHE A 202 4.13 0.70 -3.55
N LYS A 203 2.96 0.16 -3.28
CA LYS A 203 2.76 -1.09 -2.55
C LYS A 203 1.59 -1.87 -3.18
N PRO A 204 1.81 -3.09 -3.65
CA PRO A 204 0.74 -4.00 -4.04
C PRO A 204 0.22 -4.80 -2.85
N GLY A 205 -1.00 -5.30 -2.97
CA GLY A 205 -1.63 -6.21 -2.02
C GLY A 205 -2.47 -7.24 -2.72
N GLU A 206 -2.40 -8.48 -2.25
CA GLU A 206 -3.07 -9.63 -2.84
C GLU A 206 -3.61 -10.54 -1.75
N LEU A 207 -4.84 -10.98 -1.91
CA LEU A 207 -5.50 -12.07 -1.20
C LEU A 207 -6.38 -12.82 -2.22
N PRO A 208 -6.74 -14.09 -1.98
CA PRO A 208 -7.66 -14.79 -2.87
C PRO A 208 -8.93 -13.96 -3.14
N GLY A 209 -9.20 -13.65 -4.41
CA GLY A 209 -10.35 -12.85 -4.82
C GLY A 209 -10.22 -11.34 -4.65
N LEU A 210 -9.01 -10.82 -4.36
CA LEU A 210 -8.79 -9.40 -4.10
C LEU A 210 -7.38 -8.97 -4.50
N LEU A 211 -7.30 -7.90 -5.30
CA LEU A 211 -6.05 -7.20 -5.61
C LEU A 211 -6.18 -5.71 -5.28
N THR A 212 -5.09 -5.14 -4.77
CA THR A 212 -4.99 -3.70 -4.48
C THR A 212 -3.61 -3.19 -4.87
N GLU A 213 -3.51 -1.92 -5.29
CA GLU A 213 -2.21 -1.25 -5.44
C GLU A 213 -2.34 0.25 -5.19
N TRP A 214 -1.47 0.79 -4.36
CA TRP A 214 -1.29 2.22 -4.13
C TRP A 214 0.00 2.64 -4.80
N ALA A 215 -0.07 3.56 -5.76
CA ALA A 215 1.08 4.00 -6.53
C ALA A 215 1.13 5.52 -6.71
N LEU A 216 2.28 6.09 -6.39
CA LEU A 216 2.68 7.44 -6.75
C LEU A 216 3.68 7.32 -7.90
N VAL A 217 3.28 7.76 -9.09
CA VAL A 217 4.11 7.77 -10.30
C VAL A 217 4.78 9.13 -10.42
N GLU A 218 6.10 9.14 -10.34
CA GLU A 218 6.91 10.36 -10.35
C GLU A 218 7.32 10.73 -11.79
N LEU A 219 6.31 10.90 -12.64
CA LEU A 219 6.53 11.38 -14.00
C LEU A 219 7.09 12.81 -13.94
N PRO A 220 8.22 13.10 -14.62
CA PRO A 220 8.79 14.46 -14.64
C PRO A 220 7.71 15.49 -15.02
N GLU A 221 7.71 16.64 -14.33
CA GLU A 221 6.76 17.75 -14.47
C GLU A 221 5.28 17.47 -14.15
N ARG A 222 4.86 16.19 -14.16
CA ARG A 222 3.46 15.81 -13.90
C ARG A 222 3.33 14.52 -13.08
N PRO A 223 3.83 14.50 -11.85
CA PRO A 223 3.62 13.36 -10.97
C PRO A 223 2.13 13.16 -10.67
N TYR A 224 1.72 11.91 -10.57
CA TYR A 224 0.33 11.55 -10.36
C TYR A 224 0.17 10.30 -9.48
N ILE A 225 -0.99 10.17 -8.89
CA ILE A 225 -1.39 9.06 -8.04
C ILE A 225 -2.31 8.13 -8.83
N VAL A 226 -2.10 6.83 -8.68
CA VAL A 226 -3.04 5.78 -9.08
C VAL A 226 -3.25 4.85 -7.91
N VAL A 227 -4.47 4.80 -7.41
CA VAL A 227 -4.90 3.80 -6.43
C VAL A 227 -5.95 2.93 -7.09
N VAL A 228 -5.81 1.63 -6.95
CA VAL A 228 -6.78 0.64 -7.46
C VAL A 228 -7.02 -0.40 -6.39
N MET A 229 -8.27 -0.74 -6.19
CA MET A 229 -8.73 -1.75 -5.24
C MET A 229 -9.86 -2.53 -5.89
N GLY A 230 -9.73 -3.85 -5.95
CA GLY A 230 -10.75 -4.67 -6.61
C GLY A 230 -10.96 -6.01 -5.93
N THR A 231 -12.19 -6.46 -5.99
CA THR A 231 -12.58 -7.84 -5.70
C THR A 231 -13.24 -8.42 -6.94
N TYR A 232 -13.23 -9.73 -7.07
CA TYR A 232 -13.92 -10.42 -8.16
C TYR A 232 -14.70 -11.62 -7.63
N ASN A 233 -15.64 -12.10 -8.45
CA ASN A 233 -16.37 -13.32 -8.17
C ASN A 233 -15.52 -14.55 -8.59
N PRO A 234 -15.02 -15.37 -7.65
CA PRO A 234 -14.10 -16.46 -7.99
C PRO A 234 -14.78 -17.63 -8.78
N ARG A 235 -16.10 -17.55 -9.01
CA ARG A 235 -16.81 -18.52 -9.84
C ARG A 235 -16.77 -18.17 -11.33
N SER A 236 -16.48 -16.93 -11.67
CA SER A 236 -16.58 -16.40 -13.06
C SER A 236 -15.36 -15.60 -13.50
N SER A 237 -14.48 -15.23 -12.59
CA SER A 237 -13.28 -14.43 -12.84
C SER A 237 -12.08 -14.93 -12.06
N THR A 238 -10.90 -14.44 -12.41
CA THR A 238 -9.60 -14.83 -11.85
C THR A 238 -8.80 -13.61 -11.40
N ASP A 239 -7.70 -13.85 -10.67
CA ASP A 239 -6.72 -12.80 -10.34
C ASP A 239 -6.15 -12.15 -11.61
N ASP A 240 -5.95 -12.92 -12.70
CA ASP A 240 -5.46 -12.40 -13.98
C ASP A 240 -6.44 -11.40 -14.62
N ASP A 241 -7.75 -11.63 -14.53
CA ASP A 241 -8.77 -10.72 -15.05
C ASP A 241 -8.75 -9.39 -14.30
N LEU A 242 -8.65 -9.46 -12.97
CA LEU A 242 -8.57 -8.26 -12.13
C LEU A 242 -7.24 -7.51 -12.34
N ASP A 243 -6.12 -8.22 -12.41
CA ASP A 243 -4.81 -7.65 -12.73
C ASP A 243 -4.80 -6.97 -14.11
N ALA A 244 -5.45 -7.59 -15.11
CA ALA A 244 -5.61 -6.98 -16.43
C ALA A 244 -6.41 -5.67 -16.38
N ALA A 245 -7.49 -5.61 -15.60
CA ALA A 245 -8.27 -4.38 -15.38
C ALA A 245 -7.42 -3.30 -14.68
N MET A 246 -6.67 -3.65 -13.64
CA MET A 246 -5.74 -2.73 -12.96
C MET A 246 -4.67 -2.20 -13.92
N LYS A 247 -4.07 -3.07 -14.76
CA LYS A 247 -3.12 -2.67 -15.80
C LYS A 247 -3.74 -1.74 -16.85
N GLN A 248 -5.01 -1.92 -17.20
CA GLN A 248 -5.70 -0.98 -18.10
C GLN A 248 -5.82 0.41 -17.47
N VAL A 249 -6.18 0.51 -16.18
CA VAL A 249 -6.19 1.78 -15.45
C VAL A 249 -4.81 2.45 -15.50
N GLY A 250 -3.75 1.70 -15.21
CA GLY A 250 -2.37 2.22 -15.24
C GLY A 250 -1.96 2.75 -16.62
N LYS A 251 -2.28 2.00 -17.69
CA LYS A 251 -2.00 2.43 -19.08
C LYS A 251 -2.75 3.70 -19.45
N GLU A 252 -4.05 3.80 -19.13
CA GLU A 252 -4.84 4.99 -19.41
C GLU A 252 -4.34 6.20 -18.60
N ALA A 253 -3.98 6.01 -17.32
CA ALA A 253 -3.38 7.06 -16.51
C ALA A 253 -2.05 7.55 -17.09
N TYR A 254 -1.12 6.64 -17.39
CA TYR A 254 0.17 6.99 -17.97
C TYR A 254 0.02 7.72 -19.29
N LYS A 255 -0.84 7.23 -20.21
CA LYS A 255 -1.12 7.88 -21.50
C LYS A 255 -1.68 9.28 -21.32
N PHE A 256 -2.59 9.48 -20.36
CA PHE A 256 -3.22 10.78 -20.09
C PHE A 256 -2.19 11.80 -19.59
N PHE A 257 -1.35 11.43 -18.61
CA PHE A 257 -0.41 12.38 -18.03
C PHE A 257 0.84 12.60 -18.88
N LYS A 258 1.29 11.60 -19.65
CA LYS A 258 2.42 11.77 -20.59
C LYS A 258 2.05 12.61 -21.83
N GLY A 259 0.83 12.50 -22.32
CA GLY A 259 0.40 13.08 -23.61
C GLY A 259 -0.04 14.54 -23.57
N ARG A 260 -0.07 15.21 -22.41
CA ARG A 260 -0.48 16.61 -22.28
C ARG A 260 0.75 17.47 -21.96
N LYS A 261 1.16 18.28 -22.94
CA LYS A 261 2.07 19.42 -22.74
C LYS A 261 1.29 20.60 -22.20
#